data_f43519e3cda31a31b546be6bccc3b3d7
#
_entry.id   f43519e3cda31a31b546be6bccc3b3d7
#
_cell.length_a   1.000
_cell.length_b   1.000
_cell.length_c   1.000
_cell.angle_alpha   90.00
_cell.angle_beta   90.00
_cell.angle_gamma   90.00
#
_symmetry.space_group_name_H-M   'P 1'
#
loop_
_entity.id
_entity.type
_entity.pdbx_description
1 polymer ?
#
loop_
_entity_poly.entity_id
_entity_poly.type
_entity_poly.pdbx_seq_one_letter_code
_entity_poly.pdbx_strand_id
1 'polypeptide(L)'
;MAQKLQSIKGFYDVLPDKTPLWHFVEDKIREVLNLYAYEKINLPIVEPTSLFIDSVGTHTDIVEKEMYSWVDPLNEDKLTLRPEGTAGCVRAVIEHNLTYNGPIRLWYQGPMFRHENVQKGRQRQFNQVGVEAFGWSDANIDAEQILLLSRLWKALDIKDVELHINSIGDPEDRLTYRSELIRYFEGHIDLLDEDAKRRLHQNPLRILDSKNPAMQQMIEGAPKLSDYLNSEAKAHFEAVCGFLKEAGIPFKLNHRLVRGLDYYNRTVYEWVTNRLGSQGTIAGGGRYDYLIERLGGDKTPASGFGIGLERIILLLEDMGVVLQNEPNIYLVNLGDAAQKYALKLSESLRSHGLKVILNSGGSSFKSQMKRADRKSTRLNSSHSQQSRMPSSA
;
A
#
# COMPACT_ATOMS: atom_id res chain seq x y z
N MET A 1 3.94 41.40 3.00
CA MET A 1 4.43 40.36 2.06
C MET A 1 3.37 39.28 1.98
N ALA A 2 3.00 38.84 0.78
CA ALA A 2 2.07 37.71 0.64
C ALA A 2 2.68 36.44 1.25
N GLN A 3 1.92 35.72 2.04
CA GLN A 3 2.36 34.47 2.63
C GLN A 3 2.58 33.45 1.50
N LYS A 4 3.74 32.78 1.47
CA LYS A 4 4.03 31.74 0.47
C LYS A 4 3.08 30.57 0.70
N LEU A 5 2.32 30.19 -0.31
CA LEU A 5 1.44 29.03 -0.27
C LEU A 5 2.26 27.73 -0.11
N GLN A 6 1.75 26.83 0.71
CA GLN A 6 2.34 25.51 0.98
C GLN A 6 1.25 24.44 0.98
N SER A 7 1.61 23.20 0.75
CA SER A 7 0.70 22.07 0.88
C SER A 7 0.22 21.91 2.33
N ILE A 8 -0.93 21.29 2.51
CA ILE A 8 -1.49 20.98 3.84
C ILE A 8 -0.63 19.91 4.51
N LYS A 9 -0.47 19.99 5.83
CA LYS A 9 0.31 19.01 6.60
C LYS A 9 -0.21 17.58 6.34
N GLY A 10 0.69 16.69 5.92
CA GLY A 10 0.37 15.30 5.58
C GLY A 10 -0.04 15.08 4.13
N PHE A 11 -0.02 16.15 3.31
CA PHE A 11 -0.17 16.12 1.86
C PHE A 11 1.13 16.60 1.24
N TYR A 12 1.60 15.92 0.20
CA TYR A 12 2.89 16.23 -0.40
C TYR A 12 2.87 16.01 -1.91
N ASP A 13 3.77 16.68 -2.59
CA ASP A 13 3.97 16.54 -4.03
C ASP A 13 5.07 15.50 -4.29
N VAL A 14 4.84 14.60 -5.25
CA VAL A 14 5.91 13.76 -5.79
C VAL A 14 6.63 14.54 -6.89
N LEU A 15 7.83 15.03 -6.58
CA LEU A 15 8.60 15.88 -7.49
C LEU A 15 9.22 15.07 -8.65
N PRO A 16 9.59 15.73 -9.77
CA PRO A 16 10.10 15.06 -10.97
C PRO A 16 11.39 14.23 -10.78
N ASP A 17 12.17 14.52 -9.77
CA ASP A 17 13.36 13.73 -9.41
C ASP A 17 13.01 12.42 -8.68
N LYS A 18 11.83 12.32 -8.09
CA LYS A 18 11.32 11.12 -7.42
C LYS A 18 10.44 10.25 -8.30
N THR A 19 9.74 10.84 -9.28
CA THR A 19 8.82 10.12 -10.17
C THR A 19 9.41 8.91 -10.89
N PRO A 20 10.70 8.85 -11.31
CA PRO A 20 11.25 7.65 -11.95
C PRO A 20 11.17 6.41 -11.05
N LEU A 21 11.43 6.56 -9.75
CA LEU A 21 11.33 5.45 -8.79
C LEU A 21 9.87 5.01 -8.59
N TRP A 22 8.94 5.96 -8.57
CA TRP A 22 7.50 5.66 -8.49
C TRP A 22 7.05 4.84 -9.71
N HIS A 23 7.35 5.30 -10.92
CA HIS A 23 7.00 4.58 -12.15
C HIS A 23 7.61 3.17 -12.19
N PHE A 24 8.87 3.02 -11.77
CA PHE A 24 9.50 1.71 -11.69
C PHE A 24 8.74 0.75 -10.79
N VAL A 25 8.36 1.20 -9.58
CA VAL A 25 7.59 0.37 -8.63
C VAL A 25 6.21 0.04 -9.19
N GLU A 26 5.51 1.03 -9.75
CA GLU A 26 4.19 0.84 -10.36
C GLU A 26 4.22 -0.12 -11.54
N ASP A 27 5.24 -0.04 -12.38
CA ASP A 27 5.43 -0.94 -13.52
C ASP A 27 5.71 -2.38 -13.05
N LYS A 28 6.56 -2.57 -12.03
CA LYS A 28 6.82 -3.89 -11.44
C LYS A 28 5.59 -4.50 -10.80
N ILE A 29 4.78 -3.71 -10.10
CA ILE A 29 3.49 -4.17 -9.55
C ILE A 29 2.58 -4.62 -10.68
N ARG A 30 2.41 -3.82 -11.73
CA ARG A 30 1.57 -4.14 -12.89
C ARG A 30 2.05 -5.40 -13.61
N GLU A 31 3.36 -5.55 -13.84
CA GLU A 31 3.96 -6.74 -14.44
C GLU A 31 3.61 -8.00 -13.63
N VAL A 32 3.79 -7.96 -12.30
CA VAL A 32 3.53 -9.11 -11.44
C VAL A 32 2.02 -9.42 -11.40
N LEU A 33 1.16 -8.43 -11.23
CA LEU A 33 -0.31 -8.63 -11.20
C LEU A 33 -0.84 -9.26 -12.50
N ASN A 34 -0.30 -8.86 -13.65
CA ASN A 34 -0.65 -9.45 -14.94
C ASN A 34 -0.29 -10.95 -15.01
N LEU A 35 0.85 -11.37 -14.39
CA LEU A 35 1.23 -12.79 -14.34
C LEU A 35 0.24 -13.65 -13.53
N TYR A 36 -0.49 -13.04 -12.58
CA TYR A 36 -1.50 -13.70 -11.76
C TYR A 36 -2.93 -13.46 -12.26
N ALA A 37 -3.07 -12.89 -13.47
CA ALA A 37 -4.36 -12.61 -14.11
C ALA A 37 -5.29 -11.72 -13.28
N TYR A 38 -4.75 -10.75 -12.53
CA TYR A 38 -5.56 -9.71 -11.88
C TYR A 38 -5.90 -8.61 -12.88
N GLU A 39 -7.18 -8.25 -12.96
CA GLU A 39 -7.70 -7.20 -13.83
C GLU A 39 -7.83 -5.88 -13.08
N LYS A 40 -7.48 -4.78 -13.75
CA LYS A 40 -7.53 -3.46 -13.13
C LYS A 40 -8.94 -2.90 -13.09
N ILE A 41 -9.36 -2.43 -11.90
CA ILE A 41 -10.55 -1.62 -11.71
C ILE A 41 -10.16 -0.22 -11.22
N ASN A 42 -10.87 0.82 -11.66
CA ASN A 42 -10.71 2.18 -11.14
C ASN A 42 -11.92 2.52 -10.27
N LEU A 43 -11.67 2.89 -9.04
CA LEU A 43 -12.68 3.16 -8.03
C LEU A 43 -12.81 4.68 -7.77
N PRO A 44 -13.99 5.21 -7.48
CA PRO A 44 -14.19 6.57 -7.02
C PRO A 44 -13.33 6.90 -5.79
N ILE A 45 -12.94 8.17 -5.67
CA ILE A 45 -12.23 8.67 -4.50
C ILE A 45 -13.22 9.06 -3.39
N VAL A 46 -14.40 9.50 -3.78
CA VAL A 46 -15.48 9.90 -2.89
C VAL A 46 -16.53 8.81 -2.89
N GLU A 47 -16.95 8.39 -1.70
CA GLU A 47 -17.96 7.37 -1.48
C GLU A 47 -18.92 7.80 -0.36
N PRO A 48 -20.11 7.20 -0.25
CA PRO A 48 -20.98 7.42 0.90
C PRO A 48 -20.29 7.05 2.21
N THR A 49 -20.43 7.89 3.24
CA THR A 49 -19.82 7.66 4.56
C THR A 49 -20.25 6.32 5.17
N SER A 50 -21.51 5.91 4.95
CA SER A 50 -22.07 4.63 5.42
C SER A 50 -21.28 3.44 4.91
N LEU A 51 -20.77 3.47 3.68
CA LEU A 51 -19.96 2.39 3.13
C LEU A 51 -18.79 2.02 4.05
N PHE A 52 -18.08 3.01 4.57
CA PHE A 52 -16.92 2.77 5.44
C PHE A 52 -17.32 2.42 6.88
N ILE A 53 -18.41 3.01 7.39
CA ILE A 53 -18.95 2.65 8.73
C ILE A 53 -19.35 1.19 8.75
N ASP A 54 -20.08 0.74 7.73
CA ASP A 54 -20.63 -0.60 7.64
C ASP A 54 -19.56 -1.66 7.32
N SER A 55 -18.52 -1.30 6.55
CA SER A 55 -17.43 -2.22 6.18
C SER A 55 -16.33 -2.30 7.20
N VAL A 56 -15.75 -1.15 7.59
CA VAL A 56 -14.51 -1.06 8.39
C VAL A 56 -14.78 -1.36 9.87
N GLY A 57 -15.98 -1.04 10.35
CA GLY A 57 -16.39 -1.21 11.74
C GLY A 57 -16.39 0.10 12.54
N THR A 58 -17.47 0.33 13.29
CA THR A 58 -17.74 1.57 14.04
C THR A 58 -16.70 1.90 15.12
N HIS A 59 -16.02 0.89 15.67
CA HIS A 59 -15.03 1.05 16.74
C HIS A 59 -13.59 0.97 16.26
N THR A 60 -13.34 1.28 15.00
CA THR A 60 -11.98 1.40 14.46
C THR A 60 -11.51 2.84 14.50
N ASP A 61 -10.21 3.06 14.70
CA ASP A 61 -9.62 4.41 14.68
C ASP A 61 -9.94 5.15 13.37
N ILE A 62 -10.03 4.42 12.25
CA ILE A 62 -10.38 4.97 10.94
C ILE A 62 -11.75 5.64 11.00
N VAL A 63 -12.78 4.93 11.46
CA VAL A 63 -14.16 5.43 11.48
C VAL A 63 -14.35 6.48 12.58
N GLU A 64 -13.74 6.29 13.74
CA GLU A 64 -13.91 7.20 14.87
C GLU A 64 -13.22 8.56 14.69
N LYS A 65 -12.03 8.60 14.00
CA LYS A 65 -11.15 9.78 14.06
C LYS A 65 -10.46 10.16 12.75
N GLU A 66 -10.35 9.22 11.80
CA GLU A 66 -9.42 9.41 10.68
C GLU A 66 -10.09 9.71 9.33
N MET A 67 -11.40 9.56 9.22
CA MET A 67 -12.11 9.85 7.97
C MET A 67 -12.20 11.35 7.69
N TYR A 68 -12.01 11.74 6.41
CA TYR A 68 -12.34 13.05 5.88
C TYR A 68 -13.76 13.02 5.34
N SER A 69 -14.74 13.41 6.16
CA SER A 69 -16.15 13.36 5.81
C SER A 69 -16.77 14.75 5.84
N TRP A 70 -17.77 14.97 4.99
CA TRP A 70 -18.55 16.19 4.93
C TRP A 70 -19.99 15.89 4.52
N VAL A 71 -20.86 16.89 4.68
CA VAL A 71 -22.23 16.85 4.16
C VAL A 71 -22.24 17.61 2.84
N ASP A 72 -22.74 17.01 1.77
CA ASP A 72 -22.91 17.68 0.49
C ASP A 72 -24.00 18.78 0.62
N PRO A 73 -23.68 20.05 0.32
CA PRO A 73 -24.62 21.13 0.50
C PRO A 73 -25.79 21.12 -0.52
N LEU A 74 -25.71 20.28 -1.56
CA LEU A 74 -26.76 20.21 -2.59
C LEU A 74 -27.87 19.23 -2.26
N ASN A 75 -27.55 18.11 -1.62
CA ASN A 75 -28.48 17.00 -1.40
C ASN A 75 -28.43 16.41 0.03
N GLU A 76 -27.62 17.01 0.91
CA GLU A 76 -27.40 16.59 2.30
C GLU A 76 -26.79 15.18 2.46
N ASP A 77 -26.24 14.60 1.41
CA ASP A 77 -25.54 13.32 1.49
C ASP A 77 -24.27 13.42 2.34
N LYS A 78 -24.04 12.40 3.16
CA LYS A 78 -22.79 12.26 3.93
C LYS A 78 -21.76 11.54 3.07
N LEU A 79 -20.74 12.27 2.67
CA LEU A 79 -19.67 11.83 1.79
C LEU A 79 -18.34 11.75 2.52
N THR A 80 -17.44 10.86 2.04
CA THR A 80 -16.14 10.61 2.64
C THR A 80 -15.10 10.40 1.56
N LEU A 81 -13.91 11.02 1.71
CA LEU A 81 -12.73 10.62 0.96
C LEU A 81 -12.31 9.21 1.43
N ARG A 82 -12.18 8.27 0.51
CA ARG A 82 -11.91 6.87 0.84
C ARG A 82 -10.67 6.69 1.72
N PRO A 83 -10.80 6.10 2.92
CA PRO A 83 -9.67 5.80 3.81
C PRO A 83 -8.93 4.51 3.43
N GLU A 84 -9.55 3.66 2.62
CA GLU A 84 -9.05 2.40 2.08
C GLU A 84 -9.83 2.04 0.81
N GLY A 85 -9.44 1.01 0.07
CA GLY A 85 -10.05 0.72 -1.21
C GLY A 85 -10.90 -0.54 -1.27
N THR A 86 -10.77 -1.48 -0.30
CA THR A 86 -11.50 -2.76 -0.31
C THR A 86 -13.02 -2.55 -0.27
N ALA A 87 -13.51 -1.66 0.59
CA ALA A 87 -14.93 -1.36 0.67
C ALA A 87 -15.50 -0.84 -0.66
N GLY A 88 -14.80 0.10 -1.32
CA GLY A 88 -15.17 0.61 -2.64
C GLY A 88 -15.14 -0.48 -3.72
N CYS A 89 -14.16 -1.39 -3.66
CA CYS A 89 -14.07 -2.53 -4.57
C CYS A 89 -15.26 -3.50 -4.36
N VAL A 90 -15.56 -3.84 -3.12
CA VAL A 90 -16.72 -4.69 -2.77
C VAL A 90 -18.03 -4.05 -3.23
N ARG A 91 -18.24 -2.74 -2.97
CA ARG A 91 -19.41 -2.02 -3.48
C ARG A 91 -19.52 -2.15 -5.01
N ALA A 92 -18.41 -1.95 -5.74
CA ALA A 92 -18.41 -2.08 -7.19
C ALA A 92 -18.73 -3.51 -7.66
N VAL A 93 -18.22 -4.53 -6.97
CA VAL A 93 -18.53 -5.94 -7.24
C VAL A 93 -20.04 -6.21 -7.07
N ILE A 94 -20.64 -5.69 -6.02
CA ILE A 94 -22.09 -5.84 -5.75
C ILE A 94 -22.90 -5.06 -6.80
N GLU A 95 -22.63 -3.77 -6.97
CA GLU A 95 -23.39 -2.87 -7.84
C GLU A 95 -23.42 -3.34 -9.30
N HIS A 96 -22.29 -3.86 -9.80
CA HIS A 96 -22.15 -4.32 -11.18
C HIS A 96 -22.27 -5.84 -11.34
N ASN A 97 -22.61 -6.56 -10.25
CA ASN A 97 -22.76 -8.02 -10.23
C ASN A 97 -21.56 -8.75 -10.88
N LEU A 98 -20.35 -8.33 -10.55
CA LEU A 98 -19.14 -8.79 -11.26
C LEU A 98 -18.83 -10.28 -11.05
N THR A 99 -19.37 -10.90 -10.00
CA THR A 99 -19.22 -12.34 -9.71
C THR A 99 -20.26 -13.22 -10.36
N TYR A 100 -21.18 -12.66 -11.17
CA TYR A 100 -22.26 -13.41 -11.82
C TYR A 100 -21.75 -14.57 -12.69
N ASN A 101 -20.68 -14.34 -13.45
CA ASN A 101 -20.07 -15.34 -14.34
C ASN A 101 -19.01 -16.21 -13.64
N GLY A 102 -18.87 -16.11 -12.35
CA GLY A 102 -17.90 -16.86 -11.55
C GLY A 102 -16.90 -15.97 -10.81
N PRO A 103 -15.89 -16.61 -10.21
CA PRO A 103 -14.86 -15.91 -9.42
C PRO A 103 -14.05 -14.91 -10.23
N ILE A 104 -13.64 -13.80 -9.61
CA ILE A 104 -12.88 -12.73 -10.26
C ILE A 104 -11.66 -12.28 -9.42
N ARG A 105 -10.64 -11.76 -10.11
CA ARG A 105 -9.43 -11.17 -9.54
C ARG A 105 -9.34 -9.71 -9.96
N LEU A 106 -9.36 -8.81 -9.01
CA LEU A 106 -9.32 -7.37 -9.26
C LEU A 106 -8.14 -6.72 -8.54
N TRP A 107 -7.61 -5.65 -9.12
CA TRP A 107 -6.69 -4.76 -8.44
C TRP A 107 -6.97 -3.31 -8.78
N TYR A 108 -6.65 -2.44 -7.84
CA TYR A 108 -6.79 -1.00 -8.00
C TYR A 108 -5.57 -0.28 -7.41
N GLN A 109 -5.37 0.96 -7.85
CA GLN A 109 -4.33 1.84 -7.34
C GLN A 109 -4.86 3.26 -7.23
N GLY A 110 -4.48 3.96 -6.20
CA GLY A 110 -4.79 5.38 -6.08
C GLY A 110 -4.63 5.92 -4.67
N PRO A 111 -4.93 7.22 -4.50
CA PRO A 111 -4.81 7.90 -3.21
C PRO A 111 -5.88 7.42 -2.23
N MET A 112 -5.46 7.30 -0.96
CA MET A 112 -6.29 7.07 0.21
C MET A 112 -6.06 8.22 1.20
N PHE A 113 -7.05 8.46 2.09
CA PHE A 113 -7.06 9.64 2.94
C PHE A 113 -7.39 9.26 4.38
N ARG A 114 -6.44 9.53 5.31
CA ARG A 114 -6.64 9.30 6.74
C ARG A 114 -6.07 10.46 7.54
N HIS A 115 -6.84 11.03 8.44
CA HIS A 115 -6.41 12.10 9.33
C HIS A 115 -5.55 11.57 10.48
N GLU A 116 -4.41 10.96 10.11
CA GLU A 116 -3.47 10.37 11.05
C GLU A 116 -2.38 11.36 11.52
N ASN A 117 -1.67 10.98 12.58
CA ASN A 117 -0.44 11.64 12.97
C ASN A 117 0.64 11.39 11.93
N VAL A 118 1.14 12.48 11.32
CA VAL A 118 2.15 12.42 10.26
C VAL A 118 3.48 11.99 10.83
N GLN A 119 4.09 10.98 10.19
CA GLN A 119 5.44 10.49 10.49
C GLN A 119 6.05 9.85 9.24
N LYS A 120 7.32 9.46 9.29
CA LYS A 120 8.01 8.83 8.15
C LYS A 120 7.23 7.59 7.68
N GLY A 121 6.82 7.55 6.41
CA GLY A 121 6.03 6.45 5.83
C GLY A 121 4.54 6.44 6.22
N ARG A 122 4.04 7.51 6.86
CA ARG A 122 2.62 7.67 7.21
C ARG A 122 2.18 9.10 6.95
N GLN A 123 1.39 9.29 5.93
CA GLN A 123 0.86 10.57 5.47
C GLN A 123 -0.66 10.57 5.55
N ARG A 124 -1.27 11.75 5.47
CA ARG A 124 -2.74 11.90 5.46
C ARG A 124 -3.35 11.62 4.09
N GLN A 125 -2.59 11.90 3.04
CA GLN A 125 -2.83 11.35 1.71
C GLN A 125 -1.68 10.41 1.39
N PHE A 126 -1.99 9.17 1.02
CA PHE A 126 -1.02 8.15 0.64
C PHE A 126 -1.57 7.31 -0.51
N ASN A 127 -0.68 6.65 -1.26
CA ASN A 127 -1.08 5.81 -2.38
C ASN A 127 -1.07 4.34 -1.98
N GLN A 128 -2.13 3.65 -2.31
CA GLN A 128 -2.30 2.22 -2.05
C GLN A 128 -2.56 1.46 -3.34
N VAL A 129 -1.94 0.30 -3.48
CA VAL A 129 -2.39 -0.75 -4.38
C VAL A 129 -3.16 -1.76 -3.56
N GLY A 130 -4.40 -2.04 -3.95
CA GLY A 130 -5.21 -3.10 -3.39
C GLY A 130 -5.41 -4.22 -4.40
N VAL A 131 -5.43 -5.44 -3.93
CA VAL A 131 -5.56 -6.66 -4.73
C VAL A 131 -6.58 -7.55 -4.06
N GLU A 132 -7.64 -7.89 -4.77
CA GLU A 132 -8.82 -8.56 -4.21
C GLU A 132 -9.21 -9.75 -5.09
N ALA A 133 -9.49 -10.90 -4.47
CA ALA A 133 -9.98 -12.10 -5.11
C ALA A 133 -11.34 -12.48 -4.52
N PHE A 134 -12.35 -12.62 -5.37
CA PHE A 134 -13.73 -12.89 -4.98
C PHE A 134 -14.20 -14.23 -5.53
N GLY A 135 -14.92 -15.01 -4.72
CA GLY A 135 -15.57 -16.25 -5.13
C GLY A 135 -14.79 -17.53 -4.83
N TRP A 136 -13.59 -17.46 -4.23
CA TRP A 136 -12.83 -18.62 -3.81
C TRP A 136 -12.81 -18.77 -2.28
N SER A 137 -13.29 -19.91 -1.79
CA SER A 137 -13.27 -20.26 -0.36
C SER A 137 -12.00 -21.00 0.06
N ASP A 138 -11.23 -21.50 -0.91
CA ASP A 138 -10.07 -22.39 -0.67
C ASP A 138 -8.86 -21.65 -0.11
N ALA A 139 -8.09 -22.32 0.70
CA ALA A 139 -6.86 -21.80 1.30
C ALA A 139 -5.74 -21.50 0.28
N ASN A 140 -5.82 -22.08 -0.93
CA ASN A 140 -4.84 -21.86 -1.99
C ASN A 140 -4.82 -20.41 -2.50
N ILE A 141 -5.98 -19.72 -2.52
CA ILE A 141 -6.00 -18.32 -2.96
C ILE A 141 -5.29 -17.40 -1.96
N ASP A 142 -5.40 -17.68 -0.66
CA ASP A 142 -4.66 -16.94 0.38
C ASP A 142 -3.15 -17.13 0.20
N ALA A 143 -2.73 -18.39 -0.03
CA ALA A 143 -1.34 -18.71 -0.30
C ALA A 143 -0.83 -18.10 -1.62
N GLU A 144 -1.65 -18.12 -2.69
CA GLU A 144 -1.31 -17.50 -3.98
C GLU A 144 -1.05 -16.00 -3.84
N GLN A 145 -1.86 -15.27 -3.07
CA GLN A 145 -1.67 -13.85 -2.82
C GLN A 145 -0.36 -13.56 -2.05
N ILE A 146 -0.01 -14.42 -1.09
CA ILE A 146 1.27 -14.34 -0.38
C ILE A 146 2.44 -14.61 -1.34
N LEU A 147 2.31 -15.59 -2.23
CA LEU A 147 3.30 -15.90 -3.28
C LEU A 147 3.46 -14.75 -4.27
N LEU A 148 2.37 -14.10 -4.65
CA LEU A 148 2.38 -12.91 -5.50
C LEU A 148 3.24 -11.81 -4.87
N LEU A 149 3.04 -11.52 -3.59
CA LEU A 149 3.85 -10.53 -2.86
C LEU A 149 5.31 -10.95 -2.78
N SER A 150 5.61 -12.23 -2.50
CA SER A 150 6.98 -12.75 -2.52
C SER A 150 7.66 -12.57 -3.88
N ARG A 151 6.92 -12.78 -4.98
CA ARG A 151 7.40 -12.50 -6.34
C ARG A 151 7.65 -11.02 -6.57
N LEU A 152 6.78 -10.16 -6.06
CA LEU A 152 6.96 -8.71 -6.16
C LEU A 152 8.23 -8.24 -5.43
N TRP A 153 8.49 -8.76 -4.22
CA TRP A 153 9.72 -8.45 -3.48
C TRP A 153 10.97 -8.87 -4.27
N LYS A 154 10.94 -10.03 -4.91
CA LYS A 154 12.02 -10.47 -5.79
C LYS A 154 12.19 -9.56 -7.02
N ALA A 155 11.09 -9.14 -7.64
CA ALA A 155 11.12 -8.24 -8.80
C ALA A 155 11.65 -6.83 -8.48
N LEU A 156 11.50 -6.40 -7.22
CA LEU A 156 12.04 -5.13 -6.68
C LEU A 156 13.41 -5.28 -6.00
N ASP A 157 14.00 -6.49 -5.99
CA ASP A 157 15.23 -6.86 -5.25
C ASP A 157 15.18 -6.56 -3.75
N ILE A 158 13.99 -6.62 -3.15
CA ILE A 158 13.78 -6.43 -1.72
C ILE A 158 13.98 -7.79 -1.01
N LYS A 159 15.00 -7.88 -0.14
CA LYS A 159 15.38 -9.14 0.55
C LYS A 159 15.10 -9.11 2.05
N ASP A 160 15.16 -7.94 2.68
CA ASP A 160 15.04 -7.75 4.13
C ASP A 160 13.57 -7.62 4.55
N VAL A 161 12.77 -8.65 4.25
CA VAL A 161 11.34 -8.71 4.58
C VAL A 161 10.99 -10.06 5.18
N GLU A 162 10.13 -10.05 6.17
CA GLU A 162 9.61 -11.24 6.84
C GLU A 162 8.10 -11.34 6.66
N LEU A 163 7.61 -12.56 6.46
CA LEU A 163 6.18 -12.87 6.45
C LEU A 163 5.72 -13.26 7.85
N HIS A 164 4.77 -12.52 8.40
CA HIS A 164 4.03 -12.89 9.61
C HIS A 164 2.62 -13.30 9.22
N ILE A 165 2.16 -14.44 9.74
CA ILE A 165 0.81 -14.96 9.47
C ILE A 165 0.11 -15.35 10.77
N ASN A 166 -1.22 -15.26 10.77
CA ASN A 166 -2.08 -15.72 11.85
C ASN A 166 -3.44 -16.15 11.29
N SER A 167 -4.21 -16.86 12.11
CA SER A 167 -5.65 -17.02 11.89
C SER A 167 -6.40 -16.30 13.00
N ILE A 168 -7.36 -15.47 12.60
CA ILE A 168 -8.27 -14.79 13.54
C ILE A 168 -9.65 -15.46 13.60
N GLY A 169 -9.76 -16.68 13.06
CA GLY A 169 -10.97 -17.49 13.10
C GLY A 169 -12.18 -16.88 12.40
N ASP A 170 -13.28 -17.56 12.52
CA ASP A 170 -14.59 -17.08 12.08
C ASP A 170 -15.24 -16.19 13.17
N PRO A 171 -16.31 -15.46 12.88
CA PRO A 171 -16.96 -14.57 13.85
C PRO A 171 -17.36 -15.28 15.18
N GLU A 172 -17.77 -16.53 15.10
CA GLU A 172 -18.17 -17.34 16.27
C GLU A 172 -16.97 -17.69 17.15
N ASP A 173 -15.84 -18.06 16.57
CA ASP A 173 -14.58 -18.31 17.28
C ASP A 173 -14.16 -17.06 18.07
N ARG A 174 -14.29 -15.88 17.42
CA ARG A 174 -13.95 -14.61 18.05
C ARG A 174 -14.88 -14.22 19.20
N LEU A 175 -16.17 -14.59 19.16
CA LEU A 175 -17.08 -14.33 20.27
C LEU A 175 -16.65 -15.07 21.53
N THR A 176 -16.30 -16.37 21.40
CA THR A 176 -15.80 -17.18 22.50
C THR A 176 -14.47 -16.62 23.04
N TYR A 177 -13.53 -16.38 22.14
CA TYR A 177 -12.22 -15.85 22.49
C TYR A 177 -12.28 -14.46 23.13
N ARG A 178 -13.18 -13.60 22.63
CA ARG A 178 -13.38 -12.24 23.18
C ARG A 178 -13.73 -12.28 24.66
N SER A 179 -14.59 -13.19 25.09
CA SER A 179 -15.00 -13.33 26.48
C SER A 179 -13.83 -13.76 27.37
N GLU A 180 -13.00 -14.69 26.89
CA GLU A 180 -11.80 -15.12 27.61
C GLU A 180 -10.75 -14.01 27.68
N LEU A 181 -10.58 -13.27 26.59
CA LEU A 181 -9.63 -12.17 26.52
C LEU A 181 -10.03 -11.01 27.47
N ILE A 182 -11.31 -10.67 27.53
CA ILE A 182 -11.83 -9.68 28.49
C ILE A 182 -11.54 -10.15 29.92
N ARG A 183 -11.89 -11.39 30.29
CA ARG A 183 -11.62 -11.94 31.61
C ARG A 183 -10.15 -11.88 31.98
N TYR A 184 -9.28 -12.21 31.05
CA TYR A 184 -7.83 -12.14 31.22
C TYR A 184 -7.36 -10.71 31.51
N PHE A 185 -7.77 -9.74 30.71
CA PHE A 185 -7.36 -8.35 30.86
C PHE A 185 -7.99 -7.67 32.08
N GLU A 186 -9.22 -8.05 32.50
CA GLU A 186 -9.82 -7.59 33.75
C GLU A 186 -8.99 -8.02 34.96
N GLY A 187 -8.43 -9.24 34.94
CA GLY A 187 -7.48 -9.72 35.92
C GLY A 187 -6.15 -8.96 36.00
N HIS A 188 -5.86 -8.14 34.96
CA HIS A 188 -4.64 -7.36 34.81
C HIS A 188 -4.93 -5.86 34.60
N ILE A 189 -6.07 -5.36 35.08
CA ILE A 189 -6.57 -4.01 34.78
C ILE A 189 -5.57 -2.90 35.15
N ASP A 190 -4.77 -3.10 36.18
CA ASP A 190 -3.77 -2.14 36.66
C ASP A 190 -2.57 -2.00 35.70
N LEU A 191 -2.36 -2.96 34.84
CA LEU A 191 -1.30 -2.94 33.83
C LEU A 191 -1.76 -2.32 32.51
N LEU A 192 -3.06 -2.09 32.32
CA LEU A 192 -3.61 -1.50 31.13
C LEU A 192 -3.42 0.02 31.12
N ASP A 193 -2.93 0.56 29.99
CA ASP A 193 -2.98 2.01 29.76
C ASP A 193 -4.42 2.48 29.46
N GLU A 194 -4.64 3.79 29.44
CA GLU A 194 -5.97 4.37 29.28
C GLU A 194 -6.64 4.00 27.95
N ASP A 195 -5.84 3.83 26.88
CA ASP A 195 -6.36 3.41 25.58
C ASP A 195 -6.79 1.94 25.60
N ALA A 196 -6.01 1.07 26.25
CA ALA A 196 -6.35 -0.33 26.44
C ALA A 196 -7.59 -0.52 27.34
N LYS A 197 -7.73 0.26 28.43
CA LYS A 197 -8.93 0.27 29.27
C LYS A 197 -10.18 0.65 28.48
N ARG A 198 -10.09 1.67 27.64
CA ARG A 198 -11.20 2.08 26.75
C ARG A 198 -11.59 0.97 25.78
N ARG A 199 -10.60 0.26 25.22
CA ARG A 199 -10.80 -0.82 24.24
C ARG A 199 -11.25 -2.14 24.85
N LEU A 200 -11.11 -2.33 26.17
CA LEU A 200 -11.30 -3.61 26.85
C LEU A 200 -12.66 -4.27 26.54
N HIS A 201 -13.73 -3.51 26.60
CA HIS A 201 -15.08 -4.04 26.31
C HIS A 201 -15.56 -3.78 24.89
N GLN A 202 -14.93 -2.84 24.16
CA GLN A 202 -15.30 -2.50 22.79
C GLN A 202 -14.60 -3.43 21.78
N ASN A 203 -13.27 -3.47 21.82
CA ASN A 203 -12.46 -4.28 20.91
C ASN A 203 -11.17 -4.79 21.60
N PRO A 204 -11.27 -5.79 22.50
CA PRO A 204 -10.13 -6.27 23.28
C PRO A 204 -9.00 -6.88 22.45
N LEU A 205 -9.29 -7.38 21.23
CA LEU A 205 -8.26 -7.89 20.32
C LEU A 205 -7.22 -6.82 19.96
N ARG A 206 -7.61 -5.55 19.93
CA ARG A 206 -6.71 -4.43 19.66
C ARG A 206 -5.68 -4.17 20.76
N ILE A 207 -5.93 -4.68 21.97
CA ILE A 207 -4.96 -4.60 23.08
C ILE A 207 -3.73 -5.46 22.77
N LEU A 208 -3.92 -6.58 22.05
CA LEU A 208 -2.82 -7.48 21.65
C LEU A 208 -1.79 -6.81 20.73
N ASP A 209 -2.21 -5.83 19.93
CA ASP A 209 -1.34 -5.07 19.02
C ASP A 209 -0.66 -3.86 19.70
N SER A 210 -0.85 -3.66 21.00
CA SER A 210 -0.23 -2.55 21.72
C SER A 210 1.30 -2.67 21.70
N LYS A 211 1.96 -1.55 21.39
CA LYS A 211 3.43 -1.41 21.42
C LYS A 211 3.94 -0.84 22.74
N ASN A 212 3.07 -0.64 23.72
CA ASN A 212 3.44 -0.14 25.03
C ASN A 212 4.37 -1.14 25.74
N PRO A 213 5.64 -0.79 26.04
CA PRO A 213 6.59 -1.72 26.66
C PRO A 213 6.12 -2.30 28.01
N ALA A 214 5.39 -1.50 28.80
CA ALA A 214 4.87 -1.92 30.10
C ALA A 214 3.83 -3.05 30.01
N MET A 215 3.16 -3.17 28.88
CA MET A 215 2.10 -4.17 28.66
C MET A 215 2.62 -5.46 28.00
N GLN A 216 3.86 -5.49 27.48
CA GLN A 216 4.32 -6.61 26.64
C GLN A 216 4.28 -7.95 27.33
N GLN A 217 4.75 -8.04 28.59
CA GLN A 217 4.76 -9.29 29.35
C GLN A 217 3.34 -9.82 29.60
N MET A 218 2.40 -8.94 29.92
CA MET A 218 0.99 -9.30 30.08
C MET A 218 0.40 -9.79 28.75
N ILE A 219 0.65 -9.08 27.65
CA ILE A 219 0.13 -9.45 26.32
C ILE A 219 0.70 -10.81 25.87
N GLU A 220 1.96 -11.12 26.15
CA GLU A 220 2.55 -12.43 25.85
C GLU A 220 1.88 -13.57 26.60
N GLY A 221 1.40 -13.31 27.81
CA GLY A 221 0.65 -14.29 28.64
C GLY A 221 -0.84 -14.42 28.27
N ALA A 222 -1.35 -13.60 27.36
CA ALA A 222 -2.77 -13.63 26.99
C ALA A 222 -3.15 -14.94 26.27
N PRO A 223 -4.42 -15.40 26.43
CA PRO A 223 -4.95 -16.53 25.68
C PRO A 223 -4.69 -16.36 24.16
N LYS A 224 -4.42 -17.46 23.48
CA LYS A 224 -4.17 -17.46 22.03
C LYS A 224 -5.46 -17.82 21.29
N LEU A 225 -5.82 -17.05 20.28
CA LEU A 225 -7.01 -17.34 19.45
C LEU A 225 -6.93 -18.71 18.78
N SER A 226 -5.72 -19.19 18.48
CA SER A 226 -5.49 -20.54 17.90
C SER A 226 -6.13 -21.67 18.69
N ASP A 227 -6.33 -21.48 20.03
CA ASP A 227 -6.88 -22.50 20.90
C ASP A 227 -8.42 -22.54 20.89
N TYR A 228 -9.03 -21.55 20.24
CA TYR A 228 -10.49 -21.35 20.15
C TYR A 228 -11.02 -21.50 18.72
N LEU A 229 -10.16 -21.78 17.75
CA LEU A 229 -10.56 -21.99 16.34
C LEU A 229 -11.42 -23.25 16.21
N ASN A 230 -12.50 -23.13 15.48
CA ASN A 230 -13.27 -24.29 15.04
C ASN A 230 -12.45 -25.18 14.08
N SER A 231 -12.94 -26.39 13.82
CA SER A 231 -12.22 -27.37 13.00
C SER A 231 -11.95 -26.89 11.56
N GLU A 232 -12.89 -26.15 10.97
CA GLU A 232 -12.79 -25.62 9.61
C GLU A 232 -11.75 -24.50 9.51
N ALA A 233 -11.80 -23.52 10.41
CA ALA A 233 -10.84 -22.42 10.47
C ALA A 233 -9.42 -22.93 10.72
N LYS A 234 -9.29 -23.97 11.59
CA LYS A 234 -8.01 -24.63 11.86
C LYS A 234 -7.48 -25.35 10.63
N ALA A 235 -8.32 -26.18 9.98
CA ALA A 235 -7.93 -26.92 8.77
C ALA A 235 -7.55 -25.98 7.63
N HIS A 236 -8.30 -24.88 7.45
CA HIS A 236 -7.99 -23.84 6.45
C HIS A 236 -6.61 -23.23 6.71
N PHE A 237 -6.32 -22.83 7.95
CA PHE A 237 -5.03 -22.23 8.29
C PHE A 237 -3.85 -23.21 8.15
N GLU A 238 -4.04 -24.48 8.55
CA GLU A 238 -3.06 -25.54 8.35
C GLU A 238 -2.78 -25.76 6.86
N ALA A 239 -3.81 -25.70 6.00
CA ALA A 239 -3.65 -25.79 4.55
C ALA A 239 -2.85 -24.59 3.97
N VAL A 240 -3.14 -23.35 4.39
CA VAL A 240 -2.33 -22.18 4.00
C VAL A 240 -0.86 -22.40 4.38
N CYS A 241 -0.59 -22.80 5.62
CA CYS A 241 0.77 -23.08 6.09
C CYS A 241 1.44 -24.18 5.28
N GLY A 242 0.69 -25.24 4.89
CA GLY A 242 1.15 -26.33 4.04
C GLY A 242 1.58 -25.83 2.67
N PHE A 243 0.73 -25.07 1.97
CA PHE A 243 1.04 -24.48 0.66
C PHE A 243 2.28 -23.57 0.70
N LEU A 244 2.43 -22.75 1.73
CA LEU A 244 3.60 -21.88 1.88
C LEU A 244 4.90 -22.68 2.09
N LYS A 245 4.85 -23.76 2.87
CA LYS A 245 6.00 -24.67 3.08
C LYS A 245 6.40 -25.36 1.78
N GLU A 246 5.44 -25.91 1.04
CA GLU A 246 5.68 -26.54 -0.27
C GLU A 246 6.27 -25.56 -1.28
N ALA A 247 5.82 -24.30 -1.24
CA ALA A 247 6.34 -23.23 -2.09
C ALA A 247 7.69 -22.66 -1.62
N GLY A 248 8.23 -23.12 -0.49
CA GLY A 248 9.49 -22.66 0.07
C GLY A 248 9.47 -21.22 0.58
N ILE A 249 8.30 -20.72 1.02
CA ILE A 249 8.14 -19.38 1.60
C ILE A 249 8.30 -19.46 3.12
N PRO A 250 9.36 -18.88 3.69
CA PRO A 250 9.52 -18.82 5.13
C PRO A 250 8.49 -17.87 5.75
N PHE A 251 7.92 -18.25 6.87
CA PHE A 251 6.97 -17.43 7.62
C PHE A 251 7.11 -17.61 9.12
N LYS A 252 6.65 -16.60 9.87
CA LYS A 252 6.52 -16.65 11.33
C LYS A 252 5.05 -16.67 11.73
N LEU A 253 4.68 -17.60 12.61
CA LEU A 253 3.39 -17.57 13.27
C LEU A 253 3.40 -16.41 14.29
N ASN A 254 2.50 -15.47 14.12
CA ASN A 254 2.39 -14.33 15.02
C ASN A 254 0.98 -14.26 15.62
N HIS A 255 0.79 -14.90 16.76
CA HIS A 255 -0.49 -14.96 17.47
C HIS A 255 -1.04 -13.60 17.89
N ARG A 256 -0.23 -12.55 17.88
CA ARG A 256 -0.61 -11.17 18.19
C ARG A 256 -1.05 -10.40 16.96
N LEU A 257 -0.84 -10.96 15.76
CA LEU A 257 -1.20 -10.31 14.52
C LEU A 257 -2.74 -10.22 14.40
N VAL A 258 -3.25 -9.01 14.51
CA VAL A 258 -4.62 -8.63 14.20
C VAL A 258 -4.59 -7.49 13.18
N ARG A 259 -5.70 -7.25 12.49
CA ARG A 259 -5.78 -6.20 11.48
C ARG A 259 -6.55 -4.98 12.00
N GLY A 260 -6.26 -3.82 11.41
CA GLY A 260 -6.89 -2.55 11.75
C GLY A 260 -8.33 -2.38 11.29
N LEU A 261 -8.89 -3.37 10.61
CA LEU A 261 -10.19 -3.36 9.96
C LEU A 261 -10.97 -4.59 10.44
N ASP A 262 -12.23 -4.41 10.82
CA ASP A 262 -13.01 -5.45 11.50
C ASP A 262 -13.65 -6.48 10.54
N TYR A 263 -13.49 -6.31 9.25
CA TYR A 263 -14.07 -7.23 8.26
C TYR A 263 -13.29 -8.55 8.09
N TYR A 264 -12.04 -8.63 8.54
CA TYR A 264 -11.24 -9.83 8.35
C TYR A 264 -11.77 -11.04 9.14
N ASN A 265 -11.58 -12.22 8.55
CA ASN A 265 -11.76 -13.53 9.18
C ASN A 265 -10.68 -14.51 8.72
N ARG A 266 -10.54 -15.65 9.43
CA ARG A 266 -9.57 -16.71 9.11
C ARG A 266 -8.15 -16.17 8.90
N THR A 267 -7.57 -16.32 7.71
CA THR A 267 -6.18 -15.96 7.41
C THR A 267 -5.96 -14.45 7.45
N VAL A 268 -4.94 -14.02 8.19
CA VAL A 268 -4.38 -12.66 8.13
C VAL A 268 -2.87 -12.73 8.04
N TYR A 269 -2.27 -11.78 7.32
CA TYR A 269 -0.83 -11.76 7.12
C TYR A 269 -0.29 -10.35 6.93
N GLU A 270 1.00 -10.18 7.22
CA GLU A 270 1.78 -8.97 6.97
C GLU A 270 3.18 -9.30 6.50
N TRP A 271 3.65 -8.57 5.51
CA TRP A 271 5.05 -8.50 5.16
C TRP A 271 5.69 -7.32 5.86
N VAL A 272 6.69 -7.58 6.68
CA VAL A 272 7.32 -6.59 7.53
C VAL A 272 8.82 -6.46 7.26
N THR A 273 9.36 -5.26 7.46
CA THR A 273 10.80 -4.98 7.39
C THR A 273 11.25 -4.20 8.62
N ASN A 274 12.46 -4.47 9.08
CA ASN A 274 13.07 -3.72 10.19
C ASN A 274 13.68 -2.38 9.75
N ARG A 275 13.82 -2.13 8.45
CA ARG A 275 14.46 -0.91 7.90
C ARG A 275 13.62 0.36 8.10
N LEU A 276 12.32 0.24 8.25
CA LEU A 276 11.40 1.37 8.40
C LEU A 276 10.95 1.62 9.84
N GLY A 277 11.63 1.03 10.82
CA GLY A 277 11.33 1.19 12.25
C GLY A 277 9.90 0.76 12.60
N SER A 278 9.15 1.61 13.31
CA SER A 278 7.77 1.31 13.72
C SER A 278 6.76 1.18 12.56
N GLN A 279 7.13 1.60 11.35
CA GLN A 279 6.31 1.53 10.13
C GLN A 279 6.73 0.37 9.22
N GLY A 280 7.22 -0.72 9.80
CA GLY A 280 7.79 -1.86 9.09
C GLY A 280 6.84 -2.65 8.22
N THR A 281 5.52 -2.59 8.41
CA THR A 281 4.55 -3.29 7.56
C THR A 281 4.48 -2.64 6.19
N ILE A 282 4.94 -3.34 5.14
CA ILE A 282 4.97 -2.85 3.75
C ILE A 282 3.79 -3.36 2.92
N ALA A 283 3.25 -4.53 3.26
CA ALA A 283 2.02 -5.07 2.70
C ALA A 283 1.29 -5.90 3.76
N GLY A 284 -0.02 -5.97 3.68
CA GLY A 284 -0.78 -6.80 4.57
C GLY A 284 -2.21 -7.02 4.09
N GLY A 285 -2.74 -8.17 4.44
CA GLY A 285 -4.04 -8.61 3.97
C GLY A 285 -4.59 -9.79 4.74
N GLY A 286 -5.54 -10.46 4.11
CA GLY A 286 -6.20 -11.64 4.65
C GLY A 286 -7.56 -11.88 4.02
N ARG A 287 -8.31 -12.79 4.61
CA ARG A 287 -9.63 -13.22 4.17
C ARG A 287 -10.73 -12.37 4.83
N TYR A 288 -11.81 -12.11 4.09
CA TYR A 288 -12.95 -11.31 4.56
C TYR A 288 -14.27 -11.79 3.93
N ASP A 289 -14.61 -13.04 4.15
CA ASP A 289 -15.72 -13.76 3.51
C ASP A 289 -17.12 -13.19 3.79
N TYR A 290 -17.25 -12.40 4.85
CA TYR A 290 -18.55 -11.88 5.29
C TYR A 290 -18.83 -10.45 4.83
N LEU A 291 -17.85 -9.78 4.18
CA LEU A 291 -17.96 -8.36 3.87
C LEU A 291 -19.00 -8.08 2.77
N ILE A 292 -19.05 -8.92 1.72
CA ILE A 292 -20.01 -8.74 0.62
C ILE A 292 -21.44 -8.87 1.15
N GLU A 293 -21.73 -9.90 1.95
CA GLU A 293 -23.05 -10.11 2.57
C GLU A 293 -23.41 -8.96 3.52
N ARG A 294 -22.46 -8.48 4.32
CA ARG A 294 -22.65 -7.32 5.22
C ARG A 294 -23.03 -6.05 4.46
N LEU A 295 -22.50 -5.86 3.25
CA LEU A 295 -22.82 -4.72 2.39
C LEU A 295 -24.02 -4.96 1.45
N GLY A 296 -24.78 -6.03 1.67
CA GLY A 296 -26.05 -6.31 0.98
C GLY A 296 -25.92 -7.10 -0.32
N GLY A 297 -24.74 -7.69 -0.60
CA GLY A 297 -24.56 -8.63 -1.72
C GLY A 297 -24.77 -10.08 -1.32
N ASP A 298 -24.68 -10.98 -2.29
CA ASP A 298 -24.77 -12.42 -2.05
C ASP A 298 -23.51 -12.93 -1.33
N LYS A 299 -23.68 -13.94 -0.48
CA LYS A 299 -22.56 -14.56 0.25
C LYS A 299 -21.47 -15.02 -0.71
N THR A 300 -20.35 -14.30 -0.72
CA THR A 300 -19.23 -14.52 -1.64
C THR A 300 -17.91 -14.48 -0.85
N PRO A 301 -17.14 -15.57 -0.82
CA PRO A 301 -15.84 -15.59 -0.16
C PRO A 301 -14.90 -14.58 -0.81
N ALA A 302 -14.05 -13.94 0.00
CA ALA A 302 -13.13 -12.96 -0.50
C ALA A 302 -11.81 -12.93 0.31
N SER A 303 -10.72 -12.63 -0.40
CA SER A 303 -9.39 -12.48 0.17
C SER A 303 -8.64 -11.39 -0.58
N GLY A 304 -7.84 -10.59 0.12
CA GLY A 304 -7.11 -9.50 -0.53
C GLY A 304 -6.01 -8.93 0.34
N PHE A 305 -5.26 -8.00 -0.26
CA PHE A 305 -4.19 -7.29 0.44
C PHE A 305 -4.01 -5.87 -0.08
N GLY A 306 -3.39 -5.04 0.75
CA GLY A 306 -2.98 -3.69 0.39
C GLY A 306 -1.47 -3.49 0.51
N ILE A 307 -0.90 -2.71 -0.42
CA ILE A 307 0.49 -2.26 -0.44
C ILE A 307 0.50 -0.74 -0.33
N GLY A 308 1.20 -0.18 0.66
CA GLY A 308 1.46 1.26 0.72
C GLY A 308 2.66 1.64 -0.16
N LEU A 309 2.44 2.38 -1.24
CA LEU A 309 3.51 2.73 -2.20
C LEU A 309 4.61 3.55 -1.55
N GLU A 310 4.27 4.51 -0.71
CA GLU A 310 5.25 5.35 -0.01
C GLU A 310 6.25 4.52 0.81
N ARG A 311 5.78 3.43 1.43
CA ARG A 311 6.66 2.54 2.22
C ARG A 311 7.61 1.76 1.34
N ILE A 312 7.15 1.29 0.17
CA ILE A 312 8.03 0.63 -0.81
C ILE A 312 9.07 1.61 -1.35
N ILE A 313 8.65 2.83 -1.71
CA ILE A 313 9.55 3.89 -2.18
C ILE A 313 10.61 4.22 -1.12
N LEU A 314 10.19 4.45 0.13
CA LEU A 314 11.11 4.72 1.24
C LEU A 314 12.09 3.57 1.49
N LEU A 315 11.63 2.33 1.36
CA LEU A 315 12.49 1.14 1.52
C LEU A 315 13.54 1.07 0.41
N LEU A 316 13.14 1.31 -0.85
CA LEU A 316 14.07 1.32 -1.98
C LEU A 316 15.06 2.49 -1.89
N GLU A 317 14.64 3.67 -1.44
CA GLU A 317 15.52 4.80 -1.16
C GLU A 317 16.54 4.47 -0.05
N ASP A 318 16.10 3.80 1.03
CA ASP A 318 16.97 3.33 2.12
C ASP A 318 17.99 2.28 1.64
N MET A 319 17.60 1.47 0.64
CA MET A 319 18.49 0.53 -0.04
C MET A 319 19.44 1.21 -1.05
N GLY A 320 19.33 2.52 -1.25
CA GLY A 320 20.18 3.29 -2.17
C GLY A 320 19.78 3.19 -3.63
N VAL A 321 18.56 2.74 -3.94
CA VAL A 321 18.05 2.69 -5.32
C VAL A 321 17.81 4.11 -5.83
N VAL A 322 18.54 4.49 -6.88
CA VAL A 322 18.41 5.80 -7.53
C VAL A 322 18.13 5.57 -9.01
N LEU A 323 16.97 6.00 -9.46
CA LEU A 323 16.59 5.95 -10.88
C LEU A 323 16.52 7.37 -11.43
N GLN A 324 17.00 7.54 -12.64
CA GLN A 324 17.03 8.84 -13.31
C GLN A 324 16.23 8.77 -14.61
N ASN A 325 15.58 9.87 -14.92
CA ASN A 325 14.81 10.03 -16.13
C ASN A 325 15.53 11.06 -17.04
N GLU A 326 16.78 10.76 -17.37
CA GLU A 326 17.59 11.67 -18.17
C GLU A 326 17.16 11.70 -19.64
N PRO A 327 17.30 12.85 -20.31
CA PRO A 327 17.14 12.91 -21.75
C PRO A 327 18.30 12.18 -22.43
N ASN A 328 18.02 11.50 -23.54
CA ASN A 328 19.06 10.90 -24.37
C ASN A 328 19.88 11.98 -25.09
N ILE A 329 19.19 13.07 -25.47
CA ILE A 329 19.78 14.13 -26.30
C ILE A 329 19.30 15.50 -25.79
N TYR A 330 20.25 16.45 -25.70
CA TYR A 330 19.96 17.88 -25.55
C TYR A 330 20.41 18.63 -26.82
N LEU A 331 19.47 19.17 -27.60
CA LEU A 331 19.76 19.91 -28.83
C LEU A 331 20.00 21.38 -28.54
N VAL A 332 21.26 21.80 -28.74
CA VAL A 332 21.68 23.18 -28.68
C VAL A 332 21.48 23.82 -30.07
N ASN A 333 20.95 25.02 -30.13
CA ASN A 333 20.72 25.74 -31.39
C ASN A 333 20.93 27.25 -31.20
N LEU A 334 21.42 27.91 -32.26
CA LEU A 334 21.65 29.37 -32.29
C LEU A 334 21.32 29.96 -33.65
N GLY A 335 20.43 30.96 -33.66
CA GLY A 335 19.94 31.61 -34.87
C GLY A 335 18.75 30.88 -35.54
N ASP A 336 17.98 31.60 -36.35
CA ASP A 336 16.68 31.17 -36.86
C ASP A 336 16.77 29.89 -37.72
N ALA A 337 17.77 29.80 -38.61
CA ALA A 337 17.97 28.63 -39.47
C ALA A 337 18.26 27.38 -38.62
N ALA A 338 19.13 27.50 -37.59
CA ALA A 338 19.44 26.40 -36.68
C ALA A 338 18.23 26.01 -35.82
N GLN A 339 17.42 26.93 -35.39
CA GLN A 339 16.18 26.65 -34.63
C GLN A 339 15.20 25.84 -35.45
N LYS A 340 14.94 26.25 -36.69
CA LYS A 340 14.05 25.51 -37.64
C LYS A 340 14.55 24.10 -37.88
N TYR A 341 15.86 23.94 -38.12
CA TYR A 341 16.46 22.63 -38.35
C TYR A 341 16.41 21.76 -37.06
N ALA A 342 16.76 22.33 -35.92
CA ALA A 342 16.74 21.60 -34.63
C ALA A 342 15.32 21.14 -34.26
N LEU A 343 14.29 21.94 -34.54
CA LEU A 343 12.89 21.52 -34.37
C LEU A 343 12.58 20.28 -35.21
N LYS A 344 12.88 20.30 -36.52
CA LYS A 344 12.66 19.17 -37.41
C LYS A 344 13.46 17.93 -36.99
N LEU A 345 14.73 18.12 -36.61
CA LEU A 345 15.60 17.04 -36.16
C LEU A 345 15.09 16.44 -34.83
N SER A 346 14.60 17.27 -33.89
CA SER A 346 14.07 16.76 -32.64
C SER A 346 12.88 15.82 -32.83
N GLU A 347 11.99 16.13 -33.77
CA GLU A 347 10.83 15.26 -34.08
C GLU A 347 11.29 13.95 -34.77
N SER A 348 12.25 14.03 -35.68
CA SER A 348 12.84 12.83 -36.28
C SER A 348 13.46 11.91 -35.21
N LEU A 349 14.22 12.46 -34.26
CA LEU A 349 14.83 11.69 -33.18
C LEU A 349 13.78 11.10 -32.23
N ARG A 350 12.72 11.85 -31.91
CA ARG A 350 11.59 11.36 -31.12
C ARG A 350 10.83 10.23 -31.78
N SER A 351 10.69 10.27 -33.13
CA SER A 351 10.07 9.18 -33.89
C SER A 351 10.85 7.86 -33.80
N HIS A 352 12.13 7.92 -33.40
CA HIS A 352 12.96 6.74 -33.11
C HIS A 352 13.02 6.39 -31.63
N GLY A 353 12.10 6.92 -30.81
CA GLY A 353 11.99 6.62 -29.38
C GLY A 353 13.00 7.34 -28.49
N LEU A 354 13.76 8.31 -29.01
CA LEU A 354 14.74 9.05 -28.23
C LEU A 354 14.07 10.20 -27.47
N LYS A 355 14.43 10.36 -26.21
CA LYS A 355 14.00 11.48 -25.37
C LYS A 355 14.89 12.70 -25.66
N VAL A 356 14.33 13.69 -26.32
CA VAL A 356 15.06 14.88 -26.79
C VAL A 356 14.56 16.14 -26.12
N ILE A 357 15.48 16.90 -25.51
CA ILE A 357 15.24 18.27 -25.08
C ILE A 357 15.75 19.21 -26.15
N LEU A 358 14.86 19.98 -26.74
CA LEU A 358 15.20 21.10 -27.62
C LEU A 358 15.38 22.36 -26.79
N ASN A 359 16.53 23.01 -26.88
CA ASN A 359 16.72 24.30 -26.21
C ASN A 359 15.81 25.36 -26.80
N SER A 360 15.05 26.03 -25.96
CA SER A 360 14.18 27.16 -26.28
C SER A 360 14.58 28.40 -25.48
N GLY A 361 14.25 29.61 -25.95
CA GLY A 361 14.43 30.84 -25.21
C GLY A 361 15.73 31.62 -25.46
N GLY A 362 16.33 31.49 -26.65
CA GLY A 362 17.30 32.46 -27.22
C GLY A 362 18.54 32.81 -26.38
N SER A 363 19.11 31.86 -25.65
CA SER A 363 20.31 32.10 -24.86
C SER A 363 21.61 31.83 -25.64
N SER A 364 22.73 32.40 -25.20
CA SER A 364 24.05 32.16 -25.79
C SER A 364 24.40 30.66 -25.84
N PHE A 365 25.22 30.25 -26.79
CA PHE A 365 25.70 28.88 -26.95
C PHE A 365 26.28 28.33 -25.65
N LYS A 366 27.16 29.13 -24.97
CA LYS A 366 27.77 28.82 -23.69
C LYS A 366 26.69 28.52 -22.59
N SER A 367 25.62 29.31 -22.57
CA SER A 367 24.56 29.12 -21.60
C SER A 367 23.75 27.84 -21.89
N GLN A 368 23.53 27.53 -23.18
CA GLN A 368 22.86 26.30 -23.59
C GLN A 368 23.68 25.05 -23.24
N MET A 369 25.01 25.08 -23.52
CA MET A 369 25.93 24.00 -23.13
C MET A 369 25.93 23.78 -21.61
N LYS A 370 25.97 24.85 -20.83
CA LYS A 370 25.89 24.74 -19.36
C LYS A 370 24.54 24.14 -18.87
N ARG A 371 23.45 24.33 -19.63
CA ARG A 371 22.15 23.67 -19.32
C ARG A 371 22.18 22.19 -19.69
N ALA A 372 22.80 21.84 -20.81
CA ALA A 372 22.98 20.45 -21.24
C ALA A 372 23.81 19.69 -20.17
N ASP A 373 24.97 20.23 -19.77
CA ASP A 373 25.81 19.64 -18.72
C ASP A 373 25.06 19.45 -17.41
N ARG A 374 24.25 20.41 -16.98
CA ARG A 374 23.45 20.28 -15.74
C ARG A 374 22.39 19.19 -15.81
N LYS A 375 21.95 18.82 -17.01
CA LYS A 375 20.99 17.73 -17.22
C LYS A 375 21.68 16.37 -17.20
N SER A 376 22.96 16.31 -17.63
CA SER A 376 23.78 15.09 -17.63
C SER A 376 24.60 14.89 -16.34
N THR A 377 24.88 15.94 -15.56
CA THR A 377 25.83 15.93 -14.43
C THR A 377 25.20 15.72 -13.04
N ARG A 378 23.93 15.46 -12.91
CA ARG A 378 23.36 15.10 -11.60
C ARG A 378 23.89 13.76 -11.06
N LEU A 379 24.64 13.00 -11.86
CA LEU A 379 25.26 11.72 -11.50
C LEU A 379 26.67 11.79 -10.90
N ASN A 380 27.40 12.91 -11.04
CA ASN A 380 28.84 12.93 -10.74
C ASN A 380 29.25 13.70 -9.47
N SER A 381 28.41 13.71 -8.43
CA SER A 381 28.87 14.22 -7.13
C SER A 381 29.61 13.18 -6.27
N SER A 382 29.86 11.96 -6.75
CA SER A 382 30.55 10.93 -5.98
C SER A 382 31.77 10.27 -6.64
N HIS A 383 32.10 10.55 -7.92
CA HIS A 383 33.38 10.09 -8.50
C HIS A 383 33.96 11.09 -9.50
N SER A 384 35.02 11.78 -9.05
CA SER A 384 35.92 12.52 -9.91
C SER A 384 36.71 11.56 -10.82
N GLN A 385 36.39 11.52 -12.12
CA GLN A 385 37.38 11.18 -13.14
C GLN A 385 37.24 12.13 -14.31
N GLN A 386 38.24 13.00 -14.41
CA GLN A 386 38.51 13.86 -15.56
C GLN A 386 38.77 12.98 -16.79
N SER A 387 37.83 12.91 -17.73
CA SER A 387 38.19 12.54 -19.09
C SER A 387 38.63 13.80 -19.84
N ARG A 388 39.95 13.96 -20.05
CA ARG A 388 40.50 14.92 -20.98
C ARG A 388 40.10 14.54 -22.39
N MET A 389 39.40 15.42 -23.10
CA MET A 389 39.29 15.32 -24.55
C MET A 389 40.64 15.49 -25.18
N PRO A 390 41.00 14.70 -26.22
CA PRO A 390 42.21 14.95 -26.98
C PRO A 390 42.05 16.24 -27.80
N SER A 391 43.03 17.13 -27.65
CA SER A 391 43.23 18.23 -28.56
C SER A 391 43.83 17.65 -29.87
N SER A 392 43.13 17.78 -30.98
CA SER A 392 43.71 17.60 -32.30
C SER A 392 43.19 18.69 -33.22
N ALA A 393 44.10 19.46 -33.63
CA ALA A 393 44.48 20.11 -34.83
C ALA A 393 43.38 20.39 -35.87
#